data_3eb5ebb3870a8826fed4474818560e1a
#
_entry.id   3eb5ebb3870a8826fed4474818560e1a
#
_cell.length_a   1.000
_cell.length_b   1.000
_cell.length_c   1.000
_cell.angle_alpha   90.00
_cell.angle_beta   90.00
_cell.angle_gamma   90.00
#
_symmetry.space_group_name_H-M   'P 1'
#
loop_
_entity.id
_entity.type
_entity.pdbx_description
1 polymer ?
#
loop_
_entity_poly.entity_id
_entity_poly.type
_entity_poly.pdbx_seq_one_letter_code
_entity_poly.pdbx_strand_id
1 'polypeptide(L)'
;MLSPNRAFDPVADRVQSAVMQLTDGLHLAYCTNIHRGEDWAETFAGLERHTRAVQARVSSGGPYAIGLRLSDRASRELIEPGTFTAFQEWLKRNNAYVFTINGFPYGQFHGQRVKEQVYAPDWSQPERLEYTRRLFRILAQLLPPGVAGSVSTVPVSYKAFRRTPDEEERALLQLWDCVDFLDALSEKTGHDLHLGLEPEPLCTLENTEECVAYFKRLRDVRPGDRRIDRHLGVNYDCCHLAIEYESPAEALARLQSAGIRLSKIHLSNALSVSPTPEIRQALHAFAEDIYFHQVIERQTNGSLVRHADLHDALATPPPAPGAPLPEWRIHFHIPLHSEPRGGFNTTADHLIGVLDAVHAQPGLCQHFEMETYTWEVMPAGMKQRDVVDQLVDEYAWTLARFAERGFQPVG
;
A
#
# COMPACT_ATOMS: atom_id res chain seq x y z
N MET A 1 -26.50 23.85 21.19
CA MET A 1 -26.46 22.72 22.12
C MET A 1 -26.74 21.47 21.29
N LEU A 2 -25.70 20.75 20.85
CA LEU A 2 -25.84 19.49 20.19
C LEU A 2 -25.41 18.42 21.20
N SER A 3 -26.34 17.55 21.50
CA SER A 3 -26.22 16.45 22.48
C SER A 3 -25.09 15.52 22.13
N PRO A 4 -24.20 15.14 23.06
CA PRO A 4 -23.26 14.05 22.88
C PRO A 4 -23.98 12.75 23.25
N ASN A 5 -23.79 11.72 22.47
CA ASN A 5 -24.07 10.31 22.70
C ASN A 5 -24.98 9.70 21.62
N ARG A 6 -24.37 9.21 20.56
CA ARG A 6 -24.57 7.79 20.21
C ARG A 6 -23.23 7.13 20.50
N ALA A 7 -23.20 6.41 21.62
CA ALA A 7 -22.20 5.40 21.86
C ALA A 7 -22.21 4.44 20.65
N PHE A 8 -21.07 4.29 20.02
CA PHE A 8 -20.81 3.19 19.13
C PHE A 8 -21.04 1.95 19.95
N ASP A 9 -22.08 1.19 19.60
CA ASP A 9 -22.37 -0.10 20.23
C ASP A 9 -21.16 -0.99 19.99
N PRO A 10 -20.57 -1.59 21.02
CA PRO A 10 -19.33 -2.32 20.85
C PRO A 10 -19.55 -3.55 19.99
N VAL A 11 -19.15 -3.48 18.73
CA VAL A 11 -18.81 -4.65 17.89
C VAL A 11 -17.64 -5.44 18.53
N ALA A 12 -17.12 -4.94 19.65
CA ALA A 12 -16.05 -5.52 20.46
C ALA A 12 -16.30 -6.96 20.92
N ASP A 13 -17.56 -7.42 21.01
CA ASP A 13 -17.87 -8.81 21.38
C ASP A 13 -17.87 -9.80 20.20
N ARG A 14 -17.64 -9.35 18.96
CA ARG A 14 -17.59 -10.21 17.76
C ARG A 14 -16.21 -10.36 17.13
N VAL A 15 -15.18 -9.73 17.65
CA VAL A 15 -13.77 -9.98 17.25
C VAL A 15 -13.21 -11.18 18.03
N GLN A 16 -14.06 -12.08 18.51
CA GLN A 16 -13.61 -13.35 19.07
C GLN A 16 -13.15 -14.26 17.93
N SER A 17 -11.86 -14.52 17.87
CA SER A 17 -11.13 -15.44 16.98
C SER A 17 -10.79 -14.96 15.55
N ALA A 18 -10.32 -13.73 15.37
CA ALA A 18 -9.78 -13.37 14.06
C ALA A 18 -8.37 -13.95 13.87
N VAL A 19 -8.26 -14.99 13.06
CA VAL A 19 -7.04 -15.43 12.41
C VAL A 19 -6.85 -14.50 11.21
N MET A 20 -5.62 -14.01 10.96
CA MET A 20 -5.33 -13.10 9.83
C MET A 20 -5.26 -13.84 8.49
N GLN A 21 -5.57 -15.11 8.46
CA GLN A 21 -5.90 -15.89 7.28
C GLN A 21 -7.41 -16.01 7.16
N LEU A 22 -7.95 -15.60 6.04
CA LEU A 22 -9.38 -15.70 5.73
C LEU A 22 -9.63 -16.90 4.80
N THR A 23 -10.91 -17.26 4.63
CA THR A 23 -11.31 -18.26 3.62
C THR A 23 -10.74 -17.92 2.24
N ASP A 24 -10.68 -18.90 1.35
CA ASP A 24 -10.09 -18.79 0.00
C ASP A 24 -8.58 -18.44 -0.02
N GLY A 25 -7.88 -18.64 1.11
CA GLY A 25 -6.44 -18.41 1.22
C GLY A 25 -6.03 -16.95 1.25
N LEU A 26 -6.95 -16.05 1.61
CA LEU A 26 -6.64 -14.62 1.74
C LEU A 26 -5.85 -14.35 3.03
N HIS A 27 -4.86 -13.47 2.95
CA HIS A 27 -4.07 -12.99 4.08
C HIS A 27 -4.28 -11.50 4.26
N LEU A 28 -4.53 -11.07 5.50
CA LEU A 28 -4.73 -9.68 5.87
C LEU A 28 -3.73 -9.25 6.93
N ALA A 29 -3.03 -8.14 6.68
CA ALA A 29 -2.18 -7.47 7.67
C ALA A 29 -2.37 -5.95 7.59
N TYR A 30 -1.82 -5.20 8.54
CA TYR A 30 -1.53 -3.79 8.34
C TYR A 30 -0.07 -3.61 7.95
N CYS A 31 0.23 -2.57 7.18
CA CYS A 31 1.59 -2.23 6.79
C CYS A 31 2.32 -1.53 7.94
N THR A 32 3.43 -2.09 8.37
CA THR A 32 4.22 -1.51 9.47
C THR A 32 4.96 -0.22 9.07
N ASN A 33 4.80 0.27 7.83
CA ASN A 33 5.30 1.58 7.43
C ASN A 33 4.63 2.77 8.15
N ILE A 34 3.53 2.54 8.85
CA ILE A 34 2.90 3.52 9.75
C ILE A 34 3.79 3.85 10.96
N HIS A 35 4.75 2.97 11.28
CA HIS A 35 5.68 3.15 12.39
C HIS A 35 7.06 3.55 11.86
N ARG A 36 7.79 4.33 12.66
CA ARG A 36 9.21 4.61 12.38
C ARG A 36 10.02 3.32 12.41
N GLY A 37 11.04 3.22 11.57
CA GLY A 37 11.90 2.04 11.49
C GLY A 37 12.92 2.17 10.37
N GLU A 38 13.96 3.02 10.54
CA GLU A 38 15.00 3.22 9.55
C GLU A 38 16.12 2.18 9.68
N ASP A 39 16.35 1.68 10.86
CA ASP A 39 17.22 0.54 11.10
C ASP A 39 16.43 -0.62 11.72
N TRP A 40 17.10 -1.77 11.87
CA TRP A 40 16.43 -2.95 12.40
C TRP A 40 16.04 -2.79 13.89
N ALA A 41 16.82 -2.10 14.67
CA ALA A 41 16.52 -1.89 16.08
C ALA A 41 15.21 -1.07 16.26
N GLU A 42 15.04 0.01 15.49
CA GLU A 42 13.81 0.80 15.47
C GLU A 42 12.62 -0.01 14.94
N THR A 43 12.82 -0.73 13.82
CA THR A 43 11.79 -1.60 13.24
C THR A 43 11.32 -2.63 14.26
N PHE A 44 12.25 -3.32 14.91
CA PHE A 44 11.93 -4.35 15.89
C PHE A 44 11.25 -3.77 17.14
N ALA A 45 11.70 -2.61 17.61
CA ALA A 45 11.05 -1.90 18.72
C ALA A 45 9.59 -1.52 18.37
N GLY A 46 9.32 -1.13 17.12
CA GLY A 46 7.98 -0.90 16.60
C GLY A 46 7.09 -2.16 16.61
N LEU A 47 7.65 -3.30 16.19
CA LEU A 47 6.96 -4.60 16.26
C LEU A 47 6.61 -4.98 17.70
N GLU A 48 7.56 -4.87 18.63
CA GLU A 48 7.34 -5.16 20.05
C GLU A 48 6.30 -4.25 20.69
N ARG A 49 6.36 -2.96 20.38
CA ARG A 49 5.50 -1.97 21.03
C ARG A 49 4.10 -1.90 20.42
N HIS A 50 4.00 -1.81 19.10
CA HIS A 50 2.74 -1.52 18.41
C HIS A 50 2.10 -2.79 17.85
N THR A 51 2.84 -3.59 17.07
CA THR A 51 2.30 -4.79 16.44
C THR A 51 1.80 -5.79 17.47
N ARG A 52 2.54 -5.99 18.56
CA ARG A 52 2.12 -6.85 19.67
C ARG A 52 0.86 -6.32 20.38
N ALA A 53 0.75 -5.00 20.55
CA ALA A 53 -0.42 -4.41 21.18
C ALA A 53 -1.67 -4.54 20.30
N VAL A 54 -1.54 -4.37 18.97
CA VAL A 54 -2.61 -4.62 18.00
C VAL A 54 -2.98 -6.10 18.00
N GLN A 55 -2.00 -7.00 17.85
CA GLN A 55 -2.23 -8.45 17.87
C GLN A 55 -3.03 -8.90 19.10
N ALA A 56 -2.69 -8.41 20.28
CA ALA A 56 -3.38 -8.77 21.53
C ALA A 56 -4.84 -8.37 21.57
N ARG A 57 -5.26 -7.41 20.72
CA ARG A 57 -6.64 -6.89 20.68
C ARG A 57 -7.46 -7.45 19.51
N VAL A 58 -6.80 -7.83 18.41
CA VAL A 58 -7.50 -8.28 17.19
C VAL A 58 -7.39 -9.78 16.95
N SER A 59 -6.42 -10.49 17.58
CA SER A 59 -6.22 -11.92 17.41
C SER A 59 -6.42 -12.67 18.73
N SER A 60 -7.33 -13.60 18.75
CA SER A 60 -7.67 -14.40 19.95
C SER A 60 -6.91 -15.72 20.04
N GLY A 61 -5.69 -15.79 19.48
CA GLY A 61 -4.80 -16.97 19.61
C GLY A 61 -4.45 -17.66 18.28
N GLY A 62 -5.07 -17.29 17.16
CA GLY A 62 -4.66 -17.74 15.83
C GLY A 62 -3.38 -17.08 15.34
N PRO A 63 -2.75 -17.57 14.24
CA PRO A 63 -1.57 -16.96 13.63
C PRO A 63 -1.83 -15.53 13.19
N TYR A 64 -0.94 -14.60 13.58
CA TYR A 64 -1.04 -13.19 13.25
C TYR A 64 -0.13 -12.82 12.07
N ALA A 65 -0.72 -12.26 11.03
CA ALA A 65 0.01 -11.82 9.85
C ALA A 65 0.62 -10.42 10.04
N ILE A 66 1.84 -10.24 9.60
CA ILE A 66 2.57 -8.97 9.64
C ILE A 66 2.87 -8.53 8.22
N GLY A 67 2.41 -7.34 7.86
CA GLY A 67 2.85 -6.60 6.67
C GLY A 67 4.12 -5.82 7.01
N LEU A 68 5.27 -6.39 6.67
CA LEU A 68 6.55 -5.89 7.16
C LEU A 68 7.11 -4.81 6.22
N ARG A 69 7.42 -3.62 6.74
CA ARG A 69 8.26 -2.65 6.03
C ARG A 69 9.70 -2.79 6.50
N LEU A 70 10.63 -2.85 5.56
CA LEU A 70 12.06 -2.80 5.82
C LEU A 70 12.73 -1.75 4.93
N SER A 71 13.51 -0.85 5.50
CA SER A 71 14.44 -0.01 4.74
C SER A 71 15.62 -0.85 4.21
N ASP A 72 16.44 -0.29 3.32
CA ASP A 72 17.68 -0.93 2.88
C ASP A 72 18.58 -1.24 4.09
N ARG A 73 18.74 -0.26 4.99
CA ARG A 73 19.55 -0.41 6.20
C ARG A 73 19.00 -1.51 7.12
N ALA A 74 17.72 -1.44 7.47
CA ALA A 74 17.08 -2.46 8.32
C ALA A 74 17.18 -3.86 7.72
N SER A 75 17.04 -3.99 6.39
CA SER A 75 17.16 -5.27 5.71
C SER A 75 18.57 -5.85 5.72
N ARG A 76 19.63 -5.00 5.68
CA ARG A 76 21.03 -5.43 5.82
C ARG A 76 21.34 -5.89 7.24
N GLU A 77 20.83 -5.18 8.23
CA GLU A 77 21.01 -5.53 9.64
C GLU A 77 20.21 -6.79 10.01
N LEU A 78 18.99 -6.95 9.48
CA LEU A 78 18.17 -8.14 9.75
C LEU A 78 18.78 -9.42 9.19
N ILE A 79 19.37 -9.39 7.98
CA ILE A 79 19.88 -10.62 7.34
C ILE A 79 21.12 -11.21 8.03
N GLU A 80 21.72 -10.48 8.97
CA GLU A 80 22.81 -11.01 9.78
C GLU A 80 22.34 -12.24 10.57
N PRO A 81 23.11 -13.37 10.54
CA PRO A 81 22.61 -14.66 11.02
C PRO A 81 22.04 -14.66 12.44
N GLY A 82 22.69 -14.00 13.38
CA GLY A 82 22.20 -13.91 14.76
C GLY A 82 20.91 -13.12 14.90
N THR A 83 20.81 -11.98 14.20
CA THR A 83 19.64 -11.11 14.18
C THR A 83 18.46 -11.84 13.53
N PHE A 84 18.71 -12.48 12.39
CA PHE A 84 17.68 -13.20 11.65
C PHE A 84 17.09 -14.36 12.45
N THR A 85 17.94 -15.19 13.07
CA THR A 85 17.50 -16.29 13.93
C THR A 85 16.66 -15.79 15.11
N ALA A 86 17.10 -14.71 15.76
CA ALA A 86 16.35 -14.11 16.87
C ALA A 86 14.95 -13.64 16.43
N PHE A 87 14.83 -13.07 15.22
CA PHE A 87 13.54 -12.65 14.67
C PHE A 87 12.64 -13.86 14.34
N GLN A 88 13.18 -14.91 13.73
CA GLN A 88 12.42 -16.14 13.49
C GLN A 88 11.87 -16.75 14.79
N GLU A 89 12.68 -16.79 15.84
CA GLU A 89 12.26 -17.26 17.15
C GLU A 89 11.19 -16.33 17.77
N TRP A 90 11.32 -15.02 17.57
CA TRP A 90 10.32 -14.05 18.01
C TRP A 90 8.97 -14.27 17.31
N LEU A 91 8.95 -14.45 15.99
CA LEU A 91 7.74 -14.76 15.23
C LEU A 91 7.07 -16.03 15.77
N LYS A 92 7.85 -17.09 15.98
CA LYS A 92 7.36 -18.36 16.53
C LYS A 92 6.75 -18.21 17.93
N ARG A 93 7.45 -17.52 18.85
CA ARG A 93 6.96 -17.29 20.22
C ARG A 93 5.67 -16.48 20.27
N ASN A 94 5.48 -15.58 19.30
CA ASN A 94 4.32 -14.70 19.24
C ASN A 94 3.21 -15.23 18.32
N ASN A 95 3.33 -16.46 17.79
CA ASN A 95 2.41 -17.02 16.83
C ASN A 95 2.14 -16.05 15.67
N ALA A 96 3.20 -15.47 15.11
CA ALA A 96 3.13 -14.48 14.03
C ALA A 96 3.91 -14.96 12.80
N TYR A 97 3.53 -14.46 11.63
CA TYR A 97 4.20 -14.78 10.37
C TYR A 97 4.23 -13.56 9.44
N VAL A 98 5.17 -13.56 8.50
CA VAL A 98 5.31 -12.54 7.46
C VAL A 98 5.00 -13.18 6.12
N PHE A 99 4.07 -12.60 5.35
CA PHE A 99 3.73 -13.06 3.99
C PHE A 99 4.02 -12.00 2.93
N THR A 100 4.20 -10.75 3.35
CA THR A 100 4.47 -9.63 2.46
C THR A 100 5.46 -8.65 3.07
N ILE A 101 6.27 -8.02 2.21
CA ILE A 101 7.16 -6.93 2.60
C ILE A 101 6.85 -5.69 1.75
N ASN A 102 6.66 -4.54 2.41
CA ASN A 102 6.65 -3.25 1.72
C ASN A 102 8.10 -2.81 1.47
N GLY A 103 8.53 -2.89 0.21
CA GLY A 103 9.85 -2.51 -0.29
C GLY A 103 9.82 -1.23 -1.14
N PHE A 104 8.76 -0.42 -1.05
CA PHE A 104 8.67 0.83 -1.79
C PHE A 104 9.65 1.86 -1.24
N PRO A 105 9.55 2.34 0.02
CA PRO A 105 10.53 3.27 0.56
C PRO A 105 11.87 2.58 0.84
N TYR A 106 12.89 2.95 0.10
CA TYR A 106 14.25 2.41 0.23
C TYR A 106 14.97 2.92 1.48
N GLY A 107 14.92 4.24 1.68
CA GLY A 107 15.62 4.93 2.75
C GLY A 107 14.70 5.41 3.86
N GLN A 108 15.12 6.50 4.49
CA GLN A 108 14.38 7.14 5.57
C GLN A 108 13.01 7.63 5.09
N PHE A 109 11.96 7.22 5.80
CA PHE A 109 10.57 7.46 5.41
C PHE A 109 9.83 8.40 6.38
N HIS A 110 10.30 8.55 7.61
CA HIS A 110 9.66 9.38 8.64
C HIS A 110 10.60 10.43 9.22
N GLY A 111 10.02 11.50 9.77
CA GLY A 111 10.74 12.48 10.58
C GLY A 111 11.62 13.48 9.83
N GLN A 112 11.66 13.44 8.52
CA GLN A 112 12.35 14.41 7.64
C GLN A 112 11.59 14.57 6.34
N ARG A 113 11.92 15.62 5.56
CA ARG A 113 11.37 15.81 4.22
C ARG A 113 11.78 14.64 3.31
N VAL A 114 10.81 13.87 2.87
CA VAL A 114 11.00 12.69 2.01
C VAL A 114 10.69 13.03 0.55
N LYS A 115 9.47 13.48 0.27
CA LYS A 115 8.93 13.86 -1.05
C LYS A 115 9.53 13.00 -2.18
N GLU A 116 10.16 13.61 -3.18
CA GLU A 116 10.74 12.92 -4.34
C GLU A 116 11.78 11.85 -4.00
N GLN A 117 12.41 11.91 -2.82
CA GLN A 117 13.43 10.94 -2.41
C GLN A 117 12.84 9.55 -2.11
N VAL A 118 11.53 9.43 -1.90
CA VAL A 118 10.87 8.13 -1.70
C VAL A 118 11.01 7.22 -2.94
N TYR A 119 11.09 7.83 -4.12
CA TYR A 119 11.21 7.11 -5.39
C TYR A 119 12.64 6.68 -5.74
N ALA A 120 13.65 7.18 -5.01
CA ALA A 120 15.05 6.87 -5.24
C ALA A 120 15.59 5.83 -4.21
N PRO A 121 16.51 4.92 -4.64
CA PRO A 121 16.85 4.62 -6.03
C PRO A 121 15.66 4.03 -6.79
N ASP A 122 15.53 4.34 -8.08
CA ASP A 122 14.51 3.78 -8.94
C ASP A 122 14.98 2.51 -9.66
N TRP A 123 14.15 1.92 -10.54
CA TRP A 123 14.51 0.69 -11.25
C TRP A 123 15.59 0.85 -12.33
N SER A 124 16.05 2.05 -12.63
CA SER A 124 17.25 2.27 -13.48
C SER A 124 18.56 2.09 -12.72
N GLN A 125 18.51 1.99 -11.38
CA GLN A 125 19.67 1.94 -10.50
C GLN A 125 19.84 0.54 -9.89
N PRO A 126 21.05 -0.05 -9.91
CA PRO A 126 21.28 -1.42 -9.44
C PRO A 126 20.98 -1.60 -7.94
N GLU A 127 21.05 -0.54 -7.16
CA GLU A 127 20.75 -0.55 -5.73
C GLU A 127 19.31 -0.99 -5.44
N ARG A 128 18.36 -0.61 -6.30
CA ARG A 128 16.96 -1.03 -6.19
C ARG A 128 16.82 -2.54 -6.38
N LEU A 129 17.48 -3.10 -7.38
CA LEU A 129 17.46 -4.53 -7.64
C LEU A 129 18.08 -5.32 -6.48
N GLU A 130 19.26 -4.91 -6.00
CA GLU A 130 19.96 -5.61 -4.91
C GLU A 130 19.18 -5.54 -3.59
N TYR A 131 18.56 -4.42 -3.30
CA TYR A 131 17.64 -4.28 -2.16
C TYR A 131 16.45 -5.23 -2.29
N THR A 132 15.78 -5.24 -3.43
CA THR A 132 14.62 -6.11 -3.69
C THR A 132 14.99 -7.59 -3.58
N ARG A 133 16.14 -7.99 -4.15
CA ARG A 133 16.67 -9.36 -4.00
C ARG A 133 16.91 -9.74 -2.54
N ARG A 134 17.40 -8.81 -1.73
CA ARG A 134 17.62 -9.04 -0.29
C ARG A 134 16.30 -9.22 0.44
N LEU A 135 15.30 -8.39 0.15
CA LEU A 135 13.96 -8.52 0.74
C LEU A 135 13.36 -9.89 0.45
N PHE A 136 13.49 -10.40 -0.78
CA PHE A 136 12.99 -11.74 -1.12
C PHE A 136 13.78 -12.87 -0.45
N ARG A 137 15.12 -12.72 -0.27
CA ARG A 137 15.89 -13.70 0.51
C ARG A 137 15.46 -13.76 1.97
N ILE A 138 15.08 -12.63 2.56
CA ILE A 138 14.50 -12.53 3.89
C ILE A 138 13.12 -13.19 3.88
N LEU A 139 12.23 -12.76 2.99
CA LEU A 139 10.84 -13.22 2.95
C LEU A 139 10.75 -14.74 2.74
N ALA A 140 11.51 -15.28 1.80
CA ALA A 140 11.50 -16.72 1.50
C ALA A 140 11.88 -17.62 2.69
N GLN A 141 12.57 -17.08 3.70
CA GLN A 141 12.92 -17.80 4.94
C GLN A 141 11.92 -17.53 6.08
N LEU A 142 11.04 -16.56 5.93
CA LEU A 142 10.01 -16.19 6.91
C LEU A 142 8.64 -16.76 6.58
N LEU A 143 8.42 -17.14 5.30
CA LEU A 143 7.15 -17.65 4.81
C LEU A 143 6.79 -18.98 5.45
N PRO A 144 5.55 -19.15 5.92
CA PRO A 144 5.04 -20.48 6.26
C PRO A 144 4.97 -21.38 5.02
N PRO A 145 5.08 -22.70 5.19
CA PRO A 145 4.90 -23.64 4.08
C PRO A 145 3.56 -23.45 3.35
N GLY A 146 3.59 -23.41 2.03
CA GLY A 146 2.40 -23.26 1.19
C GLY A 146 1.86 -21.83 1.06
N VAL A 147 2.46 -20.86 1.75
CA VAL A 147 2.09 -19.44 1.62
C VAL A 147 2.96 -18.79 0.53
N ALA A 148 2.31 -18.05 -0.36
CA ALA A 148 3.00 -17.23 -1.35
C ALA A 148 3.64 -15.99 -0.69
N GLY A 149 4.65 -15.40 -1.32
CA GLY A 149 5.34 -14.22 -0.82
C GLY A 149 5.32 -13.05 -1.80
N SER A 150 4.90 -11.88 -1.34
CA SER A 150 4.93 -10.66 -2.16
C SER A 150 5.87 -9.59 -1.58
N VAL A 151 6.47 -8.82 -2.48
CA VAL A 151 7.15 -7.56 -2.14
C VAL A 151 6.58 -6.48 -3.03
N SER A 152 6.20 -5.33 -2.46
CA SER A 152 5.83 -4.14 -3.24
C SER A 152 7.04 -3.24 -3.49
N THR A 153 7.02 -2.50 -4.60
CA THR A 153 8.13 -1.63 -5.00
C THR A 153 7.64 -0.43 -5.79
N VAL A 154 8.49 0.60 -5.85
CA VAL A 154 8.26 1.80 -6.67
C VAL A 154 7.84 1.46 -8.11
N PRO A 155 6.87 2.20 -8.69
CA PRO A 155 6.33 1.93 -10.03
C PRO A 155 7.30 2.42 -11.13
N VAL A 156 8.42 1.76 -11.23
CA VAL A 156 9.57 2.00 -12.11
C VAL A 156 10.37 3.23 -11.69
N SER A 157 9.81 4.44 -11.78
CA SER A 157 10.46 5.71 -11.45
C SER A 157 9.44 6.85 -11.31
N TYR A 158 9.89 7.96 -10.76
CA TYR A 158 9.17 9.22 -10.75
C TYR A 158 9.38 9.99 -12.08
N LYS A 159 8.32 10.43 -12.75
CA LYS A 159 8.40 11.07 -14.09
C LYS A 159 9.30 12.30 -14.12
N ALA A 160 9.33 13.06 -13.01
CA ALA A 160 10.18 14.26 -12.94
C ALA A 160 11.70 13.98 -12.92
N PHE A 161 12.13 12.74 -12.69
CA PHE A 161 13.53 12.35 -12.81
C PHE A 161 14.04 12.35 -14.27
N ARG A 162 13.12 12.40 -15.25
CA ARG A 162 13.41 12.55 -16.69
C ARG A 162 14.50 11.59 -17.18
N ARG A 163 14.27 10.27 -17.00
CA ARG A 163 15.21 9.24 -17.40
C ARG A 163 15.56 9.33 -18.90
N THR A 164 16.82 9.03 -19.19
CA THR A 164 17.28 8.83 -20.56
C THR A 164 16.76 7.50 -21.13
N PRO A 165 16.74 7.30 -22.46
CA PRO A 165 16.39 6.02 -23.07
C PRO A 165 17.21 4.84 -22.52
N ASP A 166 18.52 5.04 -22.28
CA ASP A 166 19.40 4.01 -21.70
C ASP A 166 19.02 3.65 -20.26
N GLU A 167 18.53 4.62 -19.47
CA GLU A 167 18.02 4.38 -18.12
C GLU A 167 16.69 3.65 -18.14
N GLU A 168 15.84 3.97 -19.10
CA GLU A 168 14.58 3.22 -19.30
C GLU A 168 14.84 1.76 -19.70
N GLU A 169 15.80 1.54 -20.60
CA GLU A 169 16.20 0.19 -21.01
C GLU A 169 16.79 -0.58 -19.82
N ARG A 170 17.67 0.06 -19.03
CA ARG A 170 18.21 -0.56 -17.80
C ARG A 170 17.09 -0.95 -16.82
N ALA A 171 16.08 -0.12 -16.64
CA ALA A 171 14.96 -0.46 -15.76
C ALA A 171 14.21 -1.72 -16.22
N LEU A 172 13.97 -1.85 -17.53
CA LEU A 172 13.37 -3.08 -18.10
C LEU A 172 14.26 -4.31 -17.87
N LEU A 173 15.57 -4.18 -18.11
CA LEU A 173 16.51 -5.28 -17.91
C LEU A 173 16.65 -5.68 -16.44
N GLN A 174 16.70 -4.72 -15.52
CA GLN A 174 16.77 -5.00 -14.08
C GLN A 174 15.49 -5.66 -13.55
N LEU A 175 14.33 -5.32 -14.08
CA LEU A 175 13.10 -6.03 -13.75
C LEU A 175 13.14 -7.47 -14.23
N TRP A 176 13.70 -7.74 -15.41
CA TRP A 176 13.93 -9.11 -15.88
C TRP A 176 14.97 -9.86 -15.04
N ASP A 177 16.04 -9.21 -14.61
CA ASP A 177 17.03 -9.79 -13.69
C ASP A 177 16.39 -10.13 -12.33
N CYS A 178 15.38 -9.37 -11.93
CA CYS A 178 14.59 -9.71 -10.75
C CYS A 178 13.70 -10.93 -11.00
N VAL A 179 13.06 -11.04 -12.17
CA VAL A 179 12.25 -12.21 -12.56
C VAL A 179 13.12 -13.48 -12.58
N ASP A 180 14.30 -13.43 -13.20
CA ASP A 180 15.25 -14.56 -13.20
C ASP A 180 15.63 -14.99 -11.77
N PHE A 181 15.90 -14.01 -10.91
CA PHE A 181 16.23 -14.27 -9.51
C PHE A 181 15.06 -14.90 -8.74
N LEU A 182 13.83 -14.40 -8.95
CA LEU A 182 12.63 -14.91 -8.30
C LEU A 182 12.29 -16.34 -8.74
N ASP A 183 12.44 -16.62 -10.02
CA ASP A 183 12.24 -17.98 -10.57
C ASP A 183 13.19 -18.99 -9.90
N ALA A 184 14.48 -18.69 -9.90
CA ALA A 184 15.48 -19.53 -9.24
C ALA A 184 15.26 -19.68 -7.73
N LEU A 185 14.86 -18.60 -7.05
CA LEU A 185 14.58 -18.64 -5.61
C LEU A 185 13.31 -19.44 -5.32
N SER A 186 12.27 -19.30 -6.14
CA SER A 186 11.02 -20.06 -6.03
C SER A 186 11.25 -21.55 -6.23
N GLU A 187 12.05 -21.94 -7.24
CA GLU A 187 12.44 -23.34 -7.45
C GLU A 187 13.19 -23.92 -6.25
N LYS A 188 14.12 -23.13 -5.69
CA LYS A 188 14.93 -23.55 -4.52
C LYS A 188 14.11 -23.73 -3.26
N THR A 189 13.12 -22.87 -3.02
CA THR A 189 12.40 -22.80 -1.75
C THR A 189 11.02 -23.44 -1.77
N GLY A 190 10.45 -23.67 -2.97
CA GLY A 190 9.09 -24.16 -3.15
C GLY A 190 8.02 -23.11 -2.94
N HIS A 191 8.39 -21.84 -2.68
CA HIS A 191 7.43 -20.75 -2.52
C HIS A 191 7.10 -20.07 -3.84
N ASP A 192 5.85 -19.62 -4.00
CA ASP A 192 5.46 -18.70 -5.07
C ASP A 192 5.81 -17.28 -4.65
N LEU A 193 6.84 -16.69 -5.29
CA LEU A 193 7.38 -15.38 -4.96
C LEU A 193 7.10 -14.40 -6.10
N HIS A 194 6.56 -13.22 -5.76
CA HIS A 194 6.19 -12.24 -6.77
C HIS A 194 6.40 -10.79 -6.31
N LEU A 195 6.88 -9.97 -7.24
CA LEU A 195 7.09 -8.54 -7.08
C LEU A 195 5.87 -7.77 -7.59
N GLY A 196 5.38 -6.79 -6.83
CA GLY A 196 4.31 -5.88 -7.23
C GLY A 196 4.85 -4.47 -7.49
N LEU A 197 4.79 -4.00 -8.74
CA LEU A 197 4.94 -2.58 -9.05
C LEU A 197 3.70 -1.84 -8.54
N GLU A 198 3.88 -0.75 -7.83
CA GLU A 198 2.79 -0.04 -7.15
C GLU A 198 2.48 1.29 -7.86
N PRO A 199 1.50 1.33 -8.79
CA PRO A 199 1.14 2.55 -9.50
C PRO A 199 0.82 3.69 -8.55
N GLU A 200 1.35 4.88 -8.84
CA GLU A 200 1.19 6.08 -8.03
C GLU A 200 1.19 7.34 -8.89
N PRO A 201 0.39 8.37 -8.55
CA PRO A 201 0.38 9.63 -9.29
C PRO A 201 1.77 10.21 -9.54
N LEU A 202 2.00 10.70 -10.76
CA LEU A 202 3.26 11.30 -11.25
C LEU A 202 4.45 10.34 -11.39
N CYS A 203 4.24 9.03 -11.21
CA CYS A 203 5.23 8.00 -11.48
C CYS A 203 5.13 7.47 -12.92
N THR A 204 6.07 6.64 -13.34
CA THR A 204 6.05 6.01 -14.68
C THR A 204 4.79 5.19 -14.92
N LEU A 205 4.27 4.58 -13.87
CA LEU A 205 2.97 3.92 -13.84
C LEU A 205 2.07 4.71 -12.88
N GLU A 206 1.12 5.47 -13.42
CA GLU A 206 0.12 6.19 -12.60
C GLU A 206 -1.19 5.42 -12.53
N ASN A 207 -1.55 4.75 -13.63
CA ASN A 207 -2.85 4.11 -13.82
C ASN A 207 -2.70 2.74 -14.49
N THR A 208 -3.81 2.01 -14.60
CA THR A 208 -3.77 0.65 -15.15
C THR A 208 -3.51 0.61 -16.66
N GLU A 209 -3.80 1.67 -17.40
CA GLU A 209 -3.48 1.78 -18.83
C GLU A 209 -1.97 1.84 -19.06
N GLU A 210 -1.27 2.67 -18.27
CA GLU A 210 0.19 2.76 -18.28
C GLU A 210 0.83 1.44 -17.83
N CYS A 211 0.24 0.76 -16.83
CA CYS A 211 0.67 -0.59 -16.44
C CYS A 211 0.62 -1.57 -17.61
N VAL A 212 -0.50 -1.64 -18.31
CA VAL A 212 -0.66 -2.54 -19.48
C VAL A 212 0.37 -2.23 -20.56
N ALA A 213 0.57 -0.96 -20.87
CA ALA A 213 1.55 -0.52 -21.86
C ALA A 213 2.99 -0.91 -21.45
N TYR A 214 3.33 -0.74 -20.17
CA TYR A 214 4.66 -1.07 -19.67
C TYR A 214 4.92 -2.58 -19.62
N PHE A 215 3.94 -3.37 -19.16
CA PHE A 215 4.04 -4.84 -19.18
C PHE A 215 4.15 -5.39 -20.60
N LYS A 216 3.51 -4.73 -21.58
CA LYS A 216 3.76 -5.08 -22.98
C LYS A 216 5.21 -4.84 -23.37
N ARG A 217 5.81 -3.69 -23.04
CA ARG A 217 7.23 -3.41 -23.29
C ARG A 217 8.13 -4.44 -22.62
N LEU A 218 7.84 -4.83 -21.36
CA LEU A 218 8.59 -5.87 -20.66
C LEU A 218 8.54 -7.21 -21.42
N ARG A 219 7.37 -7.63 -21.88
CA ARG A 219 7.22 -8.89 -22.67
C ARG A 219 7.92 -8.80 -24.02
N ASP A 220 7.99 -7.62 -24.62
CA ASP A 220 8.71 -7.39 -25.89
C ASP A 220 10.25 -7.52 -25.72
N VAL A 221 10.82 -7.34 -24.51
CA VAL A 221 12.24 -7.58 -24.22
C VAL A 221 12.61 -9.07 -24.33
N ARG A 222 11.75 -9.98 -23.85
CA ARG A 222 11.94 -11.43 -23.91
C ARG A 222 10.67 -12.12 -24.41
N PRO A 223 10.42 -12.11 -25.73
CA PRO A 223 9.20 -12.67 -26.30
C PRO A 223 9.01 -14.15 -25.95
N GLY A 224 7.83 -14.50 -25.44
CA GLY A 224 7.48 -15.87 -25.10
C GLY A 224 7.92 -16.34 -23.70
N ASP A 225 8.71 -15.56 -22.97
CA ASP A 225 9.09 -15.90 -21.60
C ASP A 225 7.92 -15.60 -20.62
N ARG A 226 7.27 -16.68 -20.17
CA ARG A 226 6.07 -16.59 -19.29
C ARG A 226 6.39 -16.42 -17.81
N ARG A 227 7.66 -16.45 -17.40
CA ARG A 227 8.06 -16.27 -15.99
C ARG A 227 7.68 -14.90 -15.46
N ILE A 228 7.63 -13.89 -16.35
CA ILE A 228 7.15 -12.55 -15.99
C ILE A 228 5.72 -12.58 -15.44
N ASP A 229 4.83 -13.38 -16.00
CA ASP A 229 3.43 -13.45 -15.59
C ASP A 229 3.25 -14.08 -14.19
N ARG A 230 4.26 -14.87 -13.77
CA ARG A 230 4.31 -15.49 -12.45
C ARG A 230 4.94 -14.58 -11.40
N HIS A 231 6.05 -13.95 -11.73
CA HIS A 231 6.92 -13.29 -10.75
C HIS A 231 6.80 -11.77 -10.70
N LEU A 232 6.16 -11.16 -11.69
CA LEU A 232 5.95 -9.72 -11.72
C LEU A 232 4.46 -9.40 -11.88
N GLY A 233 3.98 -8.44 -11.10
CA GLY A 233 2.59 -8.01 -11.11
C GLY A 233 2.47 -6.57 -10.65
N VAL A 234 1.24 -6.21 -10.30
CA VAL A 234 0.89 -4.91 -9.74
C VAL A 234 0.57 -5.06 -8.26
N ASN A 235 1.10 -4.19 -7.41
CA ASN A 235 0.53 -3.89 -6.12
C ASN A 235 -0.54 -2.83 -6.34
N TYR A 236 -1.80 -3.21 -6.20
CA TYR A 236 -2.94 -2.33 -6.42
C TYR A 236 -3.21 -1.53 -5.14
N ASP A 237 -2.79 -0.27 -5.11
CA ASP A 237 -3.14 0.62 -4.01
C ASP A 237 -4.49 1.32 -4.30
N CYS A 238 -5.49 1.10 -3.41
CA CYS A 238 -6.83 1.63 -3.59
C CYS A 238 -6.87 3.16 -3.53
N CYS A 239 -6.01 3.81 -2.70
CA CYS A 239 -5.88 5.26 -2.63
C CYS A 239 -5.36 5.81 -3.96
N HIS A 240 -4.26 5.26 -4.48
CA HIS A 240 -3.59 5.75 -5.68
C HIS A 240 -4.50 5.68 -6.91
N LEU A 241 -5.14 4.51 -7.14
CA LEU A 241 -6.02 4.32 -8.31
C LEU A 241 -7.33 5.12 -8.18
N ALA A 242 -7.83 5.30 -6.95
CA ALA A 242 -8.97 6.18 -6.69
C ALA A 242 -8.63 7.64 -7.02
N ILE A 243 -7.41 8.11 -6.67
CA ILE A 243 -6.96 9.47 -6.98
C ILE A 243 -6.91 9.70 -8.49
N GLU A 244 -6.53 8.69 -9.27
CA GLU A 244 -6.54 8.72 -10.75
C GLU A 244 -7.96 8.58 -11.34
N TYR A 245 -9.00 8.54 -10.52
CA TYR A 245 -10.41 8.40 -10.94
C TYR A 245 -10.69 7.13 -11.73
N GLU A 246 -9.91 6.08 -11.56
CA GLU A 246 -10.20 4.79 -12.17
C GLU A 246 -11.42 4.12 -11.53
N SER A 247 -12.24 3.47 -12.34
CA SER A 247 -13.30 2.57 -11.86
C SER A 247 -12.66 1.26 -11.39
N PRO A 248 -12.88 0.80 -10.14
CA PRO A 248 -12.24 -0.42 -9.64
C PRO A 248 -12.53 -1.64 -10.52
N ALA A 249 -13.76 -1.81 -10.98
CA ALA A 249 -14.14 -2.94 -11.82
C ALA A 249 -13.42 -2.91 -13.19
N GLU A 250 -13.34 -1.73 -13.83
CA GLU A 250 -12.67 -1.57 -15.13
C GLU A 250 -11.16 -1.69 -15.00
N ALA A 251 -10.56 -1.11 -13.95
CA ALA A 251 -9.15 -1.18 -13.66
C ALA A 251 -8.67 -2.63 -13.46
N LEU A 252 -9.37 -3.38 -12.61
CA LEU A 252 -9.05 -4.78 -12.34
C LEU A 252 -9.28 -5.67 -13.58
N ALA A 253 -10.38 -5.47 -14.31
CA ALA A 253 -10.65 -6.18 -15.55
C ALA A 253 -9.59 -5.90 -16.63
N ARG A 254 -9.06 -4.66 -16.72
CA ARG A 254 -8.00 -4.27 -17.64
C ARG A 254 -6.69 -5.00 -17.34
N LEU A 255 -6.25 -5.00 -16.08
CA LEU A 255 -5.04 -5.72 -15.65
C LEU A 255 -5.16 -7.22 -15.94
N GLN A 256 -6.29 -7.81 -15.57
CA GLN A 256 -6.57 -9.23 -15.77
C GLN A 256 -6.61 -9.61 -17.25
N SER A 257 -7.30 -8.84 -18.09
CA SER A 257 -7.39 -9.07 -19.53
C SER A 257 -6.00 -8.99 -20.21
N ALA A 258 -5.10 -8.19 -19.63
CA ALA A 258 -3.72 -8.09 -20.05
C ALA A 258 -2.82 -9.22 -19.46
N GLY A 259 -3.36 -10.14 -18.68
CA GLY A 259 -2.60 -11.20 -18.01
C GLY A 259 -1.59 -10.68 -17.00
N ILE A 260 -1.89 -9.56 -16.33
CA ILE A 260 -1.05 -8.97 -15.30
C ILE A 260 -1.54 -9.45 -13.93
N ARG A 261 -0.66 -10.09 -13.18
CA ARG A 261 -0.94 -10.57 -11.84
C ARG A 261 -1.22 -9.41 -10.88
N LEU A 262 -2.24 -9.55 -10.03
CA LEU A 262 -2.34 -8.74 -8.83
C LEU A 262 -1.47 -9.39 -7.74
N SER A 263 -0.33 -8.76 -7.48
CA SER A 263 0.65 -9.24 -6.51
C SER A 263 0.17 -9.03 -5.08
N LYS A 264 -0.42 -7.87 -4.83
CA LYS A 264 -0.96 -7.45 -3.55
C LYS A 264 -2.01 -6.35 -3.76
N ILE A 265 -2.90 -6.19 -2.83
CA ILE A 265 -3.81 -5.06 -2.74
C ILE A 265 -3.52 -4.30 -1.44
N HIS A 266 -3.16 -3.03 -1.55
CA HIS A 266 -3.19 -2.11 -0.42
C HIS A 266 -4.63 -1.61 -0.24
N LEU A 267 -5.20 -1.92 0.92
CA LEU A 267 -6.45 -1.36 1.39
C LEU A 267 -6.14 0.02 1.97
N SER A 268 -6.47 1.04 1.23
CA SER A 268 -6.13 2.43 1.51
C SER A 268 -7.27 3.35 1.09
N ASN A 269 -7.33 4.55 1.64
CA ASN A 269 -8.42 5.48 1.43
C ASN A 269 -7.87 6.90 1.29
N ALA A 270 -8.28 7.61 0.25
CA ALA A 270 -7.85 8.97 -0.02
C ALA A 270 -8.85 10.03 0.48
N LEU A 271 -8.35 11.25 0.64
CA LEU A 271 -9.19 12.41 0.90
C LEU A 271 -9.78 12.94 -0.40
N SER A 272 -11.09 13.21 -0.42
CA SER A 272 -11.81 13.81 -1.54
C SER A 272 -12.57 15.05 -1.08
N VAL A 273 -12.52 16.13 -1.87
CA VAL A 273 -13.16 17.41 -1.54
C VAL A 273 -13.65 18.15 -2.78
N SER A 274 -14.66 19.01 -2.57
CA SER A 274 -14.92 20.14 -3.47
C SER A 274 -14.24 21.38 -2.91
N PRO A 275 -13.28 22.02 -3.61
CA PRO A 275 -12.37 23.02 -3.06
C PRO A 275 -13.04 24.40 -2.91
N THR A 276 -14.06 24.52 -2.06
CA THR A 276 -14.62 25.83 -1.65
C THR A 276 -13.57 26.66 -0.93
N PRO A 277 -13.74 27.99 -0.79
CA PRO A 277 -12.80 28.82 -0.02
C PRO A 277 -12.55 28.30 1.40
N GLU A 278 -13.59 27.81 2.08
CA GLU A 278 -13.51 27.28 3.44
C GLU A 278 -12.72 25.95 3.48
N ILE A 279 -12.98 25.06 2.52
CA ILE A 279 -12.26 23.77 2.38
C ILE A 279 -10.79 24.02 2.05
N ARG A 280 -10.50 24.93 1.10
CA ARG A 280 -9.12 25.30 0.77
C ARG A 280 -8.38 25.85 1.99
N GLN A 281 -9.03 26.69 2.80
CA GLN A 281 -8.44 27.17 4.05
C GLN A 281 -8.19 26.02 5.04
N ALA A 282 -9.10 25.08 5.19
CA ALA A 282 -8.94 23.93 6.06
C ALA A 282 -7.85 22.96 5.59
N LEU A 283 -7.66 22.81 4.27
CA LEU A 283 -6.63 21.95 3.67
C LEU A 283 -5.20 22.38 4.00
N HIS A 284 -4.96 23.63 4.39
CA HIS A 284 -3.62 24.04 4.86
C HIS A 284 -3.11 23.22 6.07
N ALA A 285 -4.02 22.62 6.85
CA ALA A 285 -3.63 21.74 7.95
C ALA A 285 -3.09 20.36 7.48
N PHE A 286 -3.32 20.00 6.23
CA PHE A 286 -2.84 18.76 5.59
C PHE A 286 -1.61 19.01 4.71
N ALA A 287 -1.34 20.26 4.36
CA ALA A 287 -0.22 20.65 3.51
C ALA A 287 1.07 20.73 4.34
N GLU A 288 1.70 19.58 4.56
CA GLU A 288 2.94 19.46 5.32
C GLU A 288 4.13 19.12 4.40
N ASP A 289 5.37 19.18 4.90
CA ASP A 289 6.57 19.12 4.07
C ASP A 289 7.26 17.74 4.02
N ILE A 290 6.75 16.74 4.74
CA ILE A 290 7.40 15.41 4.84
C ILE A 290 7.11 14.59 3.59
N TYR A 291 5.83 14.41 3.23
CA TYR A 291 5.39 13.60 2.11
C TYR A 291 4.92 14.46 0.93
N PHE A 292 4.83 13.85 -0.25
CA PHE A 292 4.01 14.39 -1.32
C PHE A 292 2.53 14.10 -1.04
N HIS A 293 1.72 15.15 -1.25
CA HIS A 293 0.28 15.03 -1.28
C HIS A 293 -0.20 15.43 -2.68
N GLN A 294 0.04 14.57 -3.66
CA GLN A 294 -0.37 14.82 -5.04
C GLN A 294 -1.88 15.05 -5.09
N VAL A 295 -2.31 16.00 -5.93
CA VAL A 295 -3.73 16.29 -6.11
C VAL A 295 -4.10 16.08 -7.57
N ILE A 296 -5.07 15.22 -7.81
CA ILE A 296 -5.70 15.10 -9.12
C ILE A 296 -7.06 15.78 -9.05
N GLU A 297 -7.17 16.85 -9.82
CA GLU A 297 -8.37 17.66 -9.93
C GLU A 297 -9.19 17.21 -11.12
N ARG A 298 -10.43 16.77 -10.90
CA ARG A 298 -11.38 16.48 -11.96
C ARG A 298 -12.25 17.69 -12.20
N GLN A 299 -12.08 18.29 -13.37
CA GLN A 299 -12.88 19.42 -13.84
C GLN A 299 -14.32 18.99 -14.13
N THR A 300 -15.23 19.95 -14.18
CA THR A 300 -16.65 19.70 -14.47
C THR A 300 -16.92 19.14 -15.88
N ASN A 301 -15.98 19.31 -16.79
CA ASN A 301 -16.00 18.69 -18.12
C ASN A 301 -15.38 17.28 -18.18
N GLY A 302 -14.94 16.75 -17.02
CA GLY A 302 -14.30 15.44 -16.88
C GLY A 302 -12.80 15.42 -17.14
N SER A 303 -12.17 16.52 -17.57
CA SER A 303 -10.71 16.56 -17.74
C SER A 303 -10.00 16.56 -16.40
N LEU A 304 -8.78 15.97 -16.38
CA LEU A 304 -7.95 15.88 -15.18
C LEU A 304 -6.80 16.88 -15.25
N VAL A 305 -6.59 17.58 -14.13
CA VAL A 305 -5.43 18.44 -13.90
C VAL A 305 -4.64 17.84 -12.72
N ARG A 306 -3.31 17.71 -12.91
CA ARG A 306 -2.41 17.12 -11.91
C ARG A 306 -1.58 18.20 -11.25
N HIS A 307 -1.60 18.21 -9.93
CA HIS A 307 -0.71 19.03 -9.11
C HIS A 307 0.26 18.13 -8.36
N ALA A 308 1.55 18.50 -8.41
CA ALA A 308 2.59 17.68 -7.80
C ALA A 308 2.46 17.59 -6.28
N ASP A 309 1.88 18.61 -5.68
CA ASP A 309 1.67 18.68 -4.24
C ASP A 309 0.40 19.47 -3.90
N LEU A 310 -0.16 19.24 -2.71
CA LEU A 310 -1.29 20.02 -2.19
C LEU A 310 -0.96 21.53 -2.11
N HIS A 311 0.29 21.88 -1.82
CA HIS A 311 0.73 23.27 -1.85
C HIS A 311 0.53 23.91 -3.24
N ASP A 312 0.85 23.17 -4.32
CA ASP A 312 0.68 23.67 -5.69
C ASP A 312 -0.82 23.85 -6.03
N ALA A 313 -1.65 22.89 -5.63
CA ALA A 313 -3.09 22.98 -5.82
C ALA A 313 -3.69 24.18 -5.06
N LEU A 314 -3.26 24.40 -3.81
CA LEU A 314 -3.69 25.54 -2.99
C LEU A 314 -3.21 26.89 -3.50
N ALA A 315 -2.09 26.94 -4.23
CA ALA A 315 -1.57 28.16 -4.85
C ALA A 315 -2.34 28.57 -6.11
N THR A 316 -3.17 27.70 -6.69
CA THR A 316 -4.02 28.06 -7.84
C THR A 316 -5.10 29.07 -7.42
N PRO A 317 -5.57 29.95 -8.32
CA PRO A 317 -6.70 30.83 -8.01
C PRO A 317 -7.94 30.02 -7.61
N PRO A 318 -8.70 30.48 -6.61
CA PRO A 318 -9.95 29.84 -6.25
C PRO A 318 -10.97 29.99 -7.40
N PRO A 319 -11.90 29.04 -7.55
CA PRO A 319 -12.99 29.16 -8.53
C PRO A 319 -13.77 30.48 -8.35
N ALA A 320 -14.23 31.04 -9.45
CA ALA A 320 -15.06 32.25 -9.40
C ALA A 320 -16.35 32.00 -8.57
N PRO A 321 -16.86 33.00 -7.85
CA PRO A 321 -18.12 32.86 -7.11
C PRO A 321 -19.25 32.34 -8.00
N GLY A 322 -19.91 31.25 -7.58
CA GLY A 322 -21.00 30.62 -8.33
C GLY A 322 -20.58 29.72 -9.51
N ALA A 323 -19.28 29.62 -9.80
CA ALA A 323 -18.81 28.63 -10.76
C ALA A 323 -18.96 27.20 -10.22
N PRO A 324 -19.23 26.22 -11.08
CA PRO A 324 -19.20 24.81 -10.70
C PRO A 324 -17.82 24.44 -10.15
N LEU A 325 -17.80 23.73 -9.01
CA LEU A 325 -16.56 23.35 -8.37
C LEU A 325 -16.03 22.04 -8.98
N PRO A 326 -14.71 21.92 -9.18
CA PRO A 326 -14.07 20.64 -9.48
C PRO A 326 -14.13 19.72 -8.24
N GLU A 327 -13.76 18.45 -8.44
CA GLU A 327 -13.44 17.52 -7.35
C GLU A 327 -11.92 17.38 -7.25
N TRP A 328 -11.37 17.50 -6.05
CA TRP A 328 -10.00 17.17 -5.77
C TRP A 328 -9.92 15.84 -5.03
N ARG A 329 -9.08 14.92 -5.51
CA ARG A 329 -8.64 13.74 -4.76
C ARG A 329 -7.18 13.93 -4.40
N ILE A 330 -6.89 13.75 -3.12
CA ILE A 330 -5.61 14.13 -2.52
C ILE A 330 -4.96 12.89 -1.98
N HIS A 331 -3.70 12.64 -2.37
CA HIS A 331 -2.88 11.56 -1.87
C HIS A 331 -2.52 11.80 -0.39
N PHE A 332 -3.46 11.43 0.46
CA PHE A 332 -3.33 11.45 1.89
C PHE A 332 -4.08 10.22 2.43
N HIS A 333 -3.33 9.23 2.94
CA HIS A 333 -3.90 7.97 3.41
C HIS A 333 -4.65 8.19 4.72
N ILE A 334 -5.95 8.41 4.62
CA ILE A 334 -6.82 8.57 5.79
C ILE A 334 -7.27 7.21 6.33
N PRO A 335 -7.65 7.12 7.62
CA PRO A 335 -8.15 5.87 8.19
C PRO A 335 -9.28 5.25 7.37
N LEU A 336 -9.25 3.93 7.19
CA LEU A 336 -10.20 3.19 6.34
C LEU A 336 -11.66 3.39 6.75
N HIS A 337 -11.91 3.53 8.04
CA HIS A 337 -13.23 3.76 8.64
C HIS A 337 -13.64 5.24 8.68
N SER A 338 -12.88 6.14 8.02
CA SER A 338 -13.22 7.56 8.00
C SER A 338 -14.56 7.79 7.29
N GLU A 339 -15.41 8.61 7.91
CA GLU A 339 -16.68 9.03 7.36
C GLU A 339 -16.62 10.48 6.86
N PRO A 340 -17.42 10.82 5.81
CA PRO A 340 -17.53 12.20 5.33
C PRO A 340 -17.91 13.16 6.45
N ARG A 341 -17.17 14.27 6.59
CA ARG A 341 -17.42 15.28 7.62
C ARG A 341 -16.97 16.66 7.18
N GLY A 342 -17.83 17.67 7.39
CA GLY A 342 -17.45 19.08 7.22
C GLY A 342 -16.99 19.46 5.81
N GLY A 343 -17.48 18.79 4.77
CA GLY A 343 -17.09 19.01 3.39
C GLY A 343 -15.87 18.16 2.95
N PHE A 344 -15.28 17.38 3.85
CA PHE A 344 -14.30 16.35 3.53
C PHE A 344 -15.00 15.03 3.27
N ASN A 345 -14.74 14.43 2.12
CA ASN A 345 -15.20 13.12 1.70
C ASN A 345 -14.03 12.14 1.62
N THR A 346 -14.32 10.90 1.32
CA THR A 346 -13.35 9.81 1.21
C THR A 346 -13.50 9.09 -0.13
N THR A 347 -12.53 8.26 -0.50
CA THR A 347 -12.61 7.36 -1.66
C THR A 347 -12.95 5.92 -1.26
N ALA A 348 -13.60 5.72 -0.13
CA ALA A 348 -13.94 4.39 0.39
C ALA A 348 -14.81 3.58 -0.57
N ASP A 349 -15.59 4.22 -1.43
CA ASP A 349 -16.36 3.57 -2.50
C ASP A 349 -15.47 2.81 -3.48
N HIS A 350 -14.29 3.33 -3.80
CA HIS A 350 -13.30 2.64 -4.62
C HIS A 350 -12.80 1.36 -3.94
N LEU A 351 -12.38 1.46 -2.68
CA LEU A 351 -11.95 0.30 -1.89
C LEU A 351 -13.07 -0.76 -1.82
N ILE A 352 -14.31 -0.37 -1.54
CA ILE A 352 -15.47 -1.26 -1.51
C ILE A 352 -15.65 -1.96 -2.86
N GLY A 353 -15.55 -1.21 -3.97
CA GLY A 353 -15.63 -1.78 -5.32
C GLY A 353 -14.52 -2.79 -5.62
N VAL A 354 -13.31 -2.58 -5.09
CA VAL A 354 -12.21 -3.57 -5.18
C VAL A 354 -12.56 -4.84 -4.42
N LEU A 355 -13.08 -4.74 -3.19
CA LEU A 355 -13.52 -5.91 -2.42
C LEU A 355 -14.67 -6.67 -3.10
N ASP A 356 -15.61 -5.95 -3.75
CA ASP A 356 -16.68 -6.55 -4.55
C ASP A 356 -16.12 -7.35 -5.73
N ALA A 357 -15.11 -6.84 -6.41
CA ALA A 357 -14.46 -7.54 -7.51
C ALA A 357 -13.71 -8.79 -7.03
N VAL A 358 -13.03 -8.72 -5.88
CA VAL A 358 -12.38 -9.88 -5.26
C VAL A 358 -13.40 -10.95 -4.86
N HIS A 359 -14.55 -10.54 -4.31
CA HIS A 359 -15.64 -11.47 -3.99
C HIS A 359 -16.20 -12.13 -5.26
N ALA A 360 -16.41 -11.37 -6.32
CA ALA A 360 -16.94 -11.90 -7.57
C ALA A 360 -15.97 -12.87 -8.27
N GLN A 361 -14.67 -12.79 -7.95
CA GLN A 361 -13.64 -13.61 -8.56
C GLN A 361 -12.64 -14.11 -7.50
N PRO A 362 -12.95 -15.25 -6.84
CA PRO A 362 -12.04 -15.91 -5.92
C PRO A 362 -10.69 -16.21 -6.59
N GLY A 363 -9.59 -15.91 -5.89
CA GLY A 363 -8.23 -16.08 -6.41
C GLY A 363 -7.68 -14.91 -7.21
N LEU A 364 -8.43 -13.80 -7.37
CA LEU A 364 -7.95 -12.58 -8.03
C LEU A 364 -6.69 -12.02 -7.33
N CYS A 365 -6.71 -11.97 -6.01
CA CYS A 365 -5.57 -11.63 -5.16
C CYS A 365 -5.71 -12.31 -3.80
N GLN A 366 -4.60 -12.73 -3.21
CA GLN A 366 -4.59 -13.36 -1.88
C GLN A 366 -3.95 -12.51 -0.80
N HIS A 367 -3.22 -11.46 -1.16
CA HIS A 367 -2.46 -10.61 -0.25
C HIS A 367 -3.12 -9.24 -0.08
N PHE A 368 -3.56 -8.95 1.14
CA PHE A 368 -4.20 -7.69 1.52
C PHE A 368 -3.44 -7.03 2.66
N GLU A 369 -3.16 -5.75 2.51
CA GLU A 369 -2.44 -4.97 3.50
C GLU A 369 -3.10 -3.62 3.69
N MET A 370 -3.55 -3.30 4.91
CA MET A 370 -4.09 -1.98 5.25
C MET A 370 -2.93 -0.99 5.33
N GLU A 371 -3.02 0.14 4.65
CA GLU A 371 -1.95 1.12 4.58
C GLU A 371 -2.43 2.52 4.91
N THR A 372 -1.99 3.05 6.08
CA THR A 372 -2.36 4.37 6.61
C THR A 372 -1.13 5.07 7.20
N TYR A 373 -0.06 5.20 6.41
CA TYR A 373 1.25 5.71 6.87
C TYR A 373 1.25 7.19 7.28
N THR A 374 0.26 7.97 6.88
CA THR A 374 0.18 9.42 7.18
C THR A 374 -0.23 9.74 8.62
N TRP A 375 -0.38 8.72 9.49
CA TRP A 375 -0.80 8.90 10.88
C TRP A 375 -0.01 9.99 11.63
N GLU A 376 1.32 10.03 11.47
CA GLU A 376 2.17 11.01 12.18
C GLU A 376 1.89 12.46 11.75
N VAL A 377 1.56 12.69 10.49
CA VAL A 377 1.31 14.02 9.90
C VAL A 377 -0.15 14.42 9.86
N MET A 378 -1.04 13.52 10.26
CA MET A 378 -2.47 13.78 10.30
C MET A 378 -2.79 14.95 11.24
N PRO A 379 -3.68 15.89 10.87
CA PRO A 379 -4.10 16.99 11.73
C PRO A 379 -4.56 16.53 13.11
N ALA A 380 -4.18 17.27 14.16
CA ALA A 380 -4.45 16.88 15.55
C ALA A 380 -5.95 16.63 15.85
N GLY A 381 -6.84 17.35 15.18
CA GLY A 381 -8.30 17.16 15.30
C GLY A 381 -8.82 15.81 14.76
N MET A 382 -8.02 15.10 13.96
CA MET A 382 -8.33 13.78 13.45
C MET A 382 -7.66 12.65 14.26
N LYS A 383 -6.63 12.97 15.06
CA LYS A 383 -5.96 12.04 16.00
C LYS A 383 -6.69 12.00 17.34
N GLN A 384 -7.82 11.32 17.39
CA GLN A 384 -8.60 11.24 18.64
C GLN A 384 -8.11 10.15 19.61
N ARG A 385 -7.29 9.21 19.13
CA ARG A 385 -6.79 8.04 19.84
C ARG A 385 -5.32 7.82 19.53
N ASP A 386 -4.70 6.83 20.14
CA ASP A 386 -3.35 6.41 19.77
C ASP A 386 -3.36 5.54 18.49
N VAL A 387 -2.16 5.28 17.93
CA VAL A 387 -2.01 4.53 16.69
C VAL A 387 -2.49 3.07 16.81
N VAL A 388 -2.41 2.48 18.00
CA VAL A 388 -2.87 1.10 18.24
C VAL A 388 -4.39 1.05 18.21
N ASP A 389 -5.07 2.01 18.83
CA ASP A 389 -6.53 2.15 18.76
C ASP A 389 -7.00 2.31 17.32
N GLN A 390 -6.31 3.18 16.56
CA GLN A 390 -6.59 3.41 15.16
C GLN A 390 -6.51 2.11 14.34
N LEU A 391 -5.42 1.37 14.48
CA LEU A 391 -5.22 0.10 13.75
C LEU A 391 -6.24 -0.96 14.15
N VAL A 392 -6.64 -1.02 15.41
CA VAL A 392 -7.70 -1.94 15.87
C VAL A 392 -9.05 -1.59 15.23
N ASP A 393 -9.40 -0.30 15.16
CA ASP A 393 -10.63 0.14 14.51
C ASP A 393 -10.60 -0.14 12.99
N GLU A 394 -9.44 0.00 12.34
CA GLU A 394 -9.25 -0.37 10.92
C GLU A 394 -9.41 -1.88 10.70
N TYR A 395 -8.83 -2.72 11.56
CA TYR A 395 -9.07 -4.17 11.50
C TYR A 395 -10.56 -4.52 11.67
N ALA A 396 -11.23 -3.91 12.64
CA ALA A 396 -12.65 -4.16 12.89
C ALA A 396 -13.48 -3.79 11.66
N TRP A 397 -13.23 -2.63 11.07
CA TRP A 397 -13.91 -2.17 9.86
C TRP A 397 -13.63 -3.09 8.67
N THR A 398 -12.37 -3.41 8.43
CA THR A 398 -11.93 -4.23 7.28
C THR A 398 -12.49 -5.66 7.37
N LEU A 399 -12.37 -6.30 8.52
CA LEU A 399 -12.90 -7.65 8.73
C LEU A 399 -14.41 -7.69 8.55
N ALA A 400 -15.15 -6.65 8.98
CA ALA A 400 -16.57 -6.54 8.71
C ALA A 400 -16.87 -6.47 7.20
N ARG A 401 -16.09 -5.69 6.42
CA ARG A 401 -16.26 -5.61 4.95
C ARG A 401 -15.95 -6.93 4.25
N PHE A 402 -14.94 -7.68 4.71
CA PHE A 402 -14.67 -9.04 4.22
C PHE A 402 -15.81 -10.01 4.58
N ALA A 403 -16.29 -9.96 5.82
CA ALA A 403 -17.36 -10.84 6.29
C ALA A 403 -18.68 -10.63 5.53
N GLU A 404 -19.03 -9.39 5.18
CA GLU A 404 -20.19 -9.07 4.33
C GLU A 404 -20.12 -9.75 2.95
N ARG A 405 -18.92 -10.11 2.50
CA ARG A 405 -18.64 -10.80 1.22
C ARG A 405 -18.36 -12.29 1.40
N GLY A 406 -18.63 -12.83 2.58
CA GLY A 406 -18.46 -14.26 2.86
C GLY A 406 -17.06 -14.70 3.23
N PHE A 407 -16.07 -13.79 3.25
CA PHE A 407 -14.71 -14.11 3.70
C PHE A 407 -14.66 -14.10 5.22
N GLN A 408 -14.37 -15.25 5.82
CA GLN A 408 -14.34 -15.44 7.26
C GLN A 408 -12.93 -15.82 7.73
N PRO A 409 -12.52 -15.42 8.94
CA PRO A 409 -11.31 -15.94 9.56
C PRO A 409 -11.31 -17.47 9.59
N VAL A 410 -10.20 -18.09 9.19
CA VAL A 410 -10.01 -19.55 9.24
C VAL A 410 -9.49 -19.89 10.64
N GLY A 411 -10.28 -20.60 11.43
CA GLY A 411 -10.00 -20.97 12.84
C GLY A 411 -9.03 -22.12 12.97
#